data_1ba5e28d96f9c686b6a8f790354560a5
#
_entry.id   1ba5e28d96f9c686b6a8f790354560a5
#
_cell.length_a   1.000
_cell.length_b   1.000
_cell.length_c   1.000
_cell.angle_alpha   90.00
_cell.angle_beta   90.00
_cell.angle_gamma   90.00
#
_symmetry.space_group_name_H-M   'P 1'
#
loop_
_entity.id
_entity.type
_entity.pdbx_description
1 polymer ?
#
loop_
_entity_poly.entity_id
_entity_poly.type
_entity_poly.pdbx_seq_one_letter_code
_entity_poly.pdbx_strand_id
1 'polypeptide(L)'
;MSFQRLPRWIALFLLLVLPWPPHANAYSLLTHEQLIDLTWQDSIVPLLLSRYPDLTPAQLDEARAYAYGGCVIQDIGYYPYGDMMYSNLTHYVRSGDFVVSLFRNAENADELAFAVGALSHYIGDTIGHPTATNLAVPVEFPKLRAKYGRSVNYAQGRHQHVPTEFAFDINEIAHHRVAPVHYLRHVGLQVPVRQLSVAYYQTYGIT
;
A
#
# COMPACT_ATOMS: atom_id res chain seq x y z
N MET A 1 -9.43 32.40 39.72
CA MET A 1 -8.25 31.76 39.12
C MET A 1 -8.14 32.22 37.69
N SER A 2 -7.14 33.08 37.39
CA SER A 2 -6.95 33.68 36.08
C SER A 2 -6.11 32.71 35.23
N PHE A 3 -6.67 32.13 34.17
CA PHE A 3 -5.94 31.38 33.16
C PHE A 3 -5.08 32.38 32.38
N GLN A 4 -3.78 32.41 32.64
CA GLN A 4 -2.83 33.14 31.80
C GLN A 4 -2.81 32.50 30.43
N ARG A 5 -3.21 33.24 29.40
CA ARG A 5 -3.13 32.81 28.00
C ARG A 5 -1.66 32.68 27.63
N LEU A 6 -1.23 31.48 27.25
CA LEU A 6 0.10 31.25 26.68
C LEU A 6 0.33 32.21 25.49
N PRO A 7 1.46 32.89 25.42
CA PRO A 7 1.75 33.80 24.33
C PRO A 7 1.81 33.06 23.00
N ARG A 8 1.21 33.64 21.96
CA ARG A 8 1.06 33.04 20.63
C ARG A 8 2.37 32.55 20.01
N TRP A 9 3.50 33.13 20.35
CA TRP A 9 4.81 32.68 19.87
C TRP A 9 5.28 31.36 20.46
N ILE A 10 4.83 30.98 21.69
CA ILE A 10 5.10 29.65 22.28
C ILE A 10 4.29 28.59 21.55
N ALA A 11 3.06 28.86 21.17
CA ALA A 11 2.25 27.95 20.35
C ALA A 11 2.84 27.73 18.96
N LEU A 12 3.40 28.79 18.33
CA LEU A 12 4.12 28.68 17.05
C LEU A 12 5.42 27.88 17.20
N PHE A 13 6.16 28.06 18.27
CA PHE A 13 7.40 27.32 18.53
C PHE A 13 7.15 25.84 18.81
N LEU A 14 6.07 25.50 19.53
CA LEU A 14 5.63 24.12 19.77
C LEU A 14 5.19 23.43 18.46
N LEU A 15 4.59 24.15 17.50
CA LEU A 15 4.26 23.63 16.18
C LEU A 15 5.50 23.34 15.31
N LEU A 16 6.62 24.07 15.53
CA LEU A 16 7.88 23.87 14.82
C LEU A 16 8.76 22.76 15.41
N VAL A 17 8.50 22.34 16.66
CA VAL A 17 9.29 21.31 17.36
C VAL A 17 8.57 19.96 17.39
N LEU A 18 7.33 19.85 16.88
CA LEU A 18 6.71 18.56 16.67
C LEU A 18 7.58 17.76 15.72
N PRO A 19 8.07 16.57 16.11
CA PRO A 19 8.83 15.73 15.17
C PRO A 19 7.92 15.47 13.98
N TRP A 20 8.37 15.90 12.80
CA TRP A 20 7.74 15.53 11.54
C TRP A 20 7.71 14.02 11.49
N PRO A 21 6.54 13.38 11.28
CA PRO A 21 6.51 11.93 11.21
C PRO A 21 7.49 11.46 10.14
N PRO A 22 8.23 10.36 10.37
CA PRO A 22 9.08 9.79 9.34
C PRO A 22 8.20 9.52 8.11
N HIS A 23 8.62 10.01 6.95
CA HIS A 23 7.89 9.88 5.70
C HIS A 23 7.64 8.40 5.42
N ALA A 24 6.36 8.05 5.19
CA ALA A 24 5.98 6.74 4.70
C ALA A 24 6.69 6.46 3.37
N ASN A 25 7.27 5.28 3.24
CA ASN A 25 8.09 4.89 2.11
C ASN A 25 7.35 3.82 1.33
N ALA A 26 6.40 4.20 0.47
CA ALA A 26 5.72 3.22 -0.37
C ALA A 26 5.23 3.85 -1.67
N TYR A 27 5.06 3.05 -2.71
CA TYR A 27 4.08 3.29 -3.76
C TYR A 27 2.81 3.70 -3.06
N SER A 28 2.27 4.86 -3.41
CA SER A 28 1.25 5.39 -2.56
C SER A 28 -0.02 4.55 -2.64
N LEU A 29 -0.73 4.46 -1.56
CA LEU A 29 -1.93 3.67 -1.31
C LEU A 29 -2.94 3.74 -2.47
N LEU A 30 -3.15 4.93 -3.05
CA LEU A 30 -4.15 5.14 -4.10
C LEU A 30 -3.79 4.49 -5.44
N THR A 31 -2.51 4.42 -5.78
CA THR A 31 -2.05 3.71 -6.99
C THR A 31 -2.31 2.21 -6.87
N HIS A 32 -2.06 1.60 -5.71
CA HIS A 32 -2.37 0.18 -5.47
C HIS A 32 -3.87 -0.11 -5.47
N GLU A 33 -4.69 0.76 -4.87
CA GLU A 33 -6.15 0.65 -4.94
C GLU A 33 -6.67 0.78 -6.37
N GLN A 34 -6.09 1.66 -7.16
CA GLN A 34 -6.44 1.80 -8.57
C GLN A 34 -6.18 0.52 -9.38
N LEU A 35 -5.10 -0.21 -9.11
CA LEU A 35 -4.86 -1.51 -9.77
C LEU A 35 -5.98 -2.51 -9.46
N ILE A 36 -6.52 -2.51 -8.25
CA ILE A 36 -7.70 -3.30 -7.90
C ILE A 36 -8.92 -2.82 -8.70
N ASP A 37 -9.17 -1.51 -8.75
CA ASP A 37 -10.32 -0.95 -9.48
C ASP A 37 -10.29 -1.30 -10.97
N LEU A 38 -9.14 -1.16 -11.61
CA LEU A 38 -8.95 -1.47 -13.03
C LEU A 38 -9.15 -2.95 -13.36
N THR A 39 -8.86 -3.84 -12.42
CA THR A 39 -8.94 -5.30 -12.63
C THR A 39 -10.18 -5.94 -12.01
N TRP A 40 -10.97 -5.17 -11.24
CA TRP A 40 -12.06 -5.69 -10.44
C TRP A 40 -13.10 -6.44 -11.28
N GLN A 41 -13.69 -5.79 -12.29
CA GLN A 41 -14.77 -6.35 -13.07
C GLN A 41 -14.33 -7.45 -14.03
N ASP A 42 -13.19 -7.25 -14.68
CA ASP A 42 -12.76 -8.10 -15.78
C ASP A 42 -11.90 -9.29 -15.35
N SER A 43 -11.38 -9.26 -14.11
CA SER A 43 -10.45 -10.29 -13.64
C SER A 43 -10.78 -10.81 -12.24
N ILE A 44 -10.95 -9.91 -11.24
CA ILE A 44 -11.10 -10.32 -9.84
C ILE A 44 -12.48 -10.93 -9.59
N VAL A 45 -13.56 -10.28 -10.02
CA VAL A 45 -14.93 -10.82 -9.89
C VAL A 45 -15.08 -12.18 -10.56
N PRO A 46 -14.68 -12.38 -11.83
CA PRO A 46 -14.70 -13.70 -12.44
C PRO A 46 -13.92 -14.76 -11.69
N LEU A 47 -12.74 -14.41 -11.16
CA LEU A 47 -11.95 -15.32 -10.33
C LEU A 47 -12.71 -15.73 -9.06
N LEU A 48 -13.29 -14.76 -8.33
CA LEU A 48 -14.06 -15.03 -7.11
C LEU A 48 -15.28 -15.90 -7.42
N LEU A 49 -16.05 -15.58 -8.46
CA LEU A 49 -17.22 -16.35 -8.87
C LEU A 49 -16.89 -17.75 -9.39
N SER A 50 -15.71 -17.95 -9.98
CA SER A 50 -15.25 -19.28 -10.39
C SER A 50 -15.05 -20.22 -9.19
N ARG A 51 -14.72 -19.68 -8.02
CA ARG A 51 -14.45 -20.42 -6.79
C ARG A 51 -15.67 -20.43 -5.86
N TYR A 52 -16.43 -19.35 -5.85
CA TYR A 52 -17.59 -19.10 -5.00
C TYR A 52 -18.75 -18.59 -5.88
N PRO A 53 -19.45 -19.46 -6.61
CA PRO A 53 -20.41 -19.04 -7.65
C PRO A 53 -21.66 -18.34 -7.11
N ASP A 54 -22.00 -18.53 -5.83
CA ASP A 54 -23.23 -18.01 -5.22
C ASP A 54 -23.04 -16.66 -4.52
N LEU A 55 -21.90 -15.95 -4.74
CA LEU A 55 -21.68 -14.64 -4.14
C LEU A 55 -22.69 -13.61 -4.64
N THR A 56 -23.34 -12.97 -3.69
CA THR A 56 -24.23 -11.83 -3.94
C THR A 56 -23.42 -10.55 -4.25
N PRO A 57 -24.04 -9.54 -4.88
CA PRO A 57 -23.38 -8.23 -5.07
C PRO A 57 -22.84 -7.62 -3.78
N ALA A 58 -23.57 -7.74 -2.66
CA ALA A 58 -23.11 -7.21 -1.36
C ALA A 58 -21.86 -7.95 -0.84
N GLN A 59 -21.76 -9.26 -1.05
CA GLN A 59 -20.58 -10.03 -0.70
C GLN A 59 -19.39 -9.71 -1.62
N LEU A 60 -19.64 -9.41 -2.89
CA LEU A 60 -18.58 -8.93 -3.79
C LEU A 60 -18.08 -7.54 -3.37
N ASP A 61 -18.95 -6.64 -2.91
CA ASP A 61 -18.54 -5.34 -2.38
C ASP A 61 -17.73 -5.50 -1.08
N GLU A 62 -18.10 -6.44 -0.21
CA GLU A 62 -17.31 -6.77 0.97
C GLU A 62 -15.93 -7.35 0.59
N ALA A 63 -15.89 -8.32 -0.30
CA ALA A 63 -14.64 -8.91 -0.81
C ALA A 63 -13.72 -7.85 -1.44
N ARG A 64 -14.29 -6.80 -2.07
CA ARG A 64 -13.51 -5.69 -2.61
C ARG A 64 -12.75 -4.92 -1.53
N ALA A 65 -13.34 -4.73 -0.34
CA ALA A 65 -12.65 -4.11 0.78
C ALA A 65 -11.46 -4.95 1.28
N TYR A 66 -11.59 -6.27 1.23
CA TYR A 66 -10.47 -7.17 1.51
C TYR A 66 -9.40 -7.12 0.41
N ALA A 67 -9.78 -6.99 -0.86
CA ALA A 67 -8.81 -6.77 -1.93
C ALA A 67 -8.03 -5.45 -1.74
N TYR A 68 -8.70 -4.36 -1.34
CA TYR A 68 -8.03 -3.11 -0.97
C TYR A 68 -7.12 -3.28 0.25
N GLY A 69 -7.56 -3.98 1.30
CA GLY A 69 -6.71 -4.31 2.45
C GLY A 69 -5.46 -5.07 2.04
N GLY A 70 -5.62 -6.05 1.15
CA GLY A 70 -4.51 -6.84 0.61
C GLY A 70 -3.52 -6.02 -0.21
N CYS A 71 -4.02 -5.10 -1.06
CA CYS A 71 -3.14 -4.32 -1.94
C CYS A 71 -2.29 -3.28 -1.21
N VAL A 72 -2.54 -3.02 0.07
CA VAL A 72 -1.73 -2.10 0.89
C VAL A 72 -1.03 -2.80 2.06
N ILE A 73 -1.27 -4.10 2.27
CA ILE A 73 -0.82 -4.78 3.49
C ILE A 73 0.69 -4.80 3.63
N GLN A 74 1.44 -4.90 2.53
CA GLN A 74 2.90 -4.95 2.56
C GLN A 74 3.50 -3.60 3.00
N ASP A 75 2.83 -2.50 2.71
CA ASP A 75 3.22 -1.13 3.03
C ASP A 75 2.86 -0.68 4.44
N ILE A 76 1.93 -1.36 5.11
CA ILE A 76 1.33 -0.88 6.36
C ILE A 76 2.37 -0.57 7.45
N GLY A 77 3.49 -1.25 7.46
CA GLY A 77 4.58 -1.03 8.41
C GLY A 77 5.36 0.27 8.17
N TYR A 78 5.25 0.90 7.01
CA TYR A 78 5.86 2.19 6.71
C TYR A 78 5.03 3.38 7.16
N TYR A 79 3.77 3.17 7.49
CA TYR A 79 2.86 4.22 7.98
C TYR A 79 3.07 4.49 9.49
N PRO A 80 2.57 5.63 10.01
CA PRO A 80 2.66 5.93 11.43
C PRO A 80 2.11 4.78 12.29
N TYR A 81 2.86 4.42 13.33
CA TYR A 81 2.58 3.29 14.24
C TYR A 81 2.76 1.90 13.63
N GLY A 82 3.19 1.78 12.37
CA GLY A 82 3.49 0.50 11.74
C GLY A 82 4.86 -0.06 12.13
N ASP A 83 5.07 -1.34 11.88
CA ASP A 83 6.35 -2.02 12.07
C ASP A 83 7.12 -2.06 10.75
N MET A 84 8.17 -1.26 10.66
CA MET A 84 9.06 -1.20 9.49
C MET A 84 9.72 -2.56 9.19
N MET A 85 9.98 -3.41 10.19
CA MET A 85 10.54 -4.74 9.98
C MET A 85 9.55 -5.63 9.22
N TYR A 86 8.26 -5.54 9.55
CA TYR A 86 7.20 -6.23 8.83
C TYR A 86 7.21 -5.88 7.34
N SER A 87 7.16 -4.59 7.01
CA SER A 87 7.16 -4.14 5.60
C SER A 87 8.45 -4.48 4.87
N ASN A 88 9.60 -4.37 5.52
CA ASN A 88 10.87 -4.79 4.91
C ASN A 88 10.91 -6.29 4.59
N LEU A 89 10.38 -7.14 5.47
CA LEU A 89 10.28 -8.57 5.21
C LEU A 89 9.35 -8.87 4.04
N THR A 90 8.15 -8.28 4.04
CA THR A 90 7.13 -8.53 3.00
C THR A 90 7.50 -7.97 1.63
N HIS A 91 8.42 -7.00 1.54
CA HIS A 91 8.93 -6.47 0.25
C HIS A 91 10.20 -7.15 -0.22
N TYR A 92 11.15 -7.48 0.68
CA TYR A 92 12.51 -7.81 0.27
C TYR A 92 12.95 -9.23 0.63
N VAL A 93 12.17 -9.95 1.46
CA VAL A 93 12.54 -11.28 1.92
C VAL A 93 11.40 -12.25 1.67
N ARG A 94 11.57 -13.17 0.71
CA ARG A 94 10.56 -14.20 0.39
C ARG A 94 9.16 -13.63 0.11
N SER A 95 9.07 -12.45 -0.48
CA SER A 95 7.82 -11.74 -0.73
C SER A 95 6.81 -12.56 -1.54
N GLY A 96 7.27 -13.25 -2.58
CA GLY A 96 6.44 -14.17 -3.35
C GLY A 96 5.94 -15.35 -2.53
N ASP A 97 6.76 -15.91 -1.61
CA ASP A 97 6.33 -17.00 -0.72
C ASP A 97 5.24 -16.52 0.26
N PHE A 98 5.36 -15.29 0.75
CA PHE A 98 4.34 -14.67 1.60
C PHE A 98 2.99 -14.57 0.87
N VAL A 99 2.99 -14.06 -0.37
CA VAL A 99 1.78 -13.99 -1.20
C VAL A 99 1.20 -15.39 -1.45
N VAL A 100 2.04 -16.36 -1.83
CA VAL A 100 1.60 -17.75 -2.01
C VAL A 100 1.02 -18.34 -0.74
N SER A 101 1.57 -18.01 0.44
CA SER A 101 1.05 -18.45 1.73
C SER A 101 -0.32 -17.84 2.03
N LEU A 102 -0.57 -16.59 1.66
CA LEU A 102 -1.92 -15.99 1.75
C LEU A 102 -2.93 -16.78 0.90
N PHE A 103 -2.62 -17.11 -0.34
CA PHE A 103 -3.50 -17.93 -1.17
C PHE A 103 -3.77 -19.32 -0.59
N ARG A 104 -2.75 -19.97 -0.04
CA ARG A 104 -2.87 -21.32 0.55
C ARG A 104 -3.76 -21.34 1.80
N ASN A 105 -3.83 -20.24 2.52
CA ASN A 105 -4.60 -20.10 3.75
C ASN A 105 -5.95 -19.40 3.55
N ALA A 106 -6.34 -19.09 2.30
CA ALA A 106 -7.64 -18.52 2.00
C ALA A 106 -8.74 -19.57 2.07
N GLU A 107 -9.71 -19.39 2.98
CA GLU A 107 -10.81 -20.33 3.25
C GLU A 107 -12.16 -19.83 2.69
N ASN A 108 -12.27 -18.55 2.35
CA ASN A 108 -13.49 -17.91 1.86
C ASN A 108 -13.17 -16.85 0.80
N ALA A 109 -14.22 -16.21 0.24
CA ALA A 109 -14.09 -15.22 -0.81
C ALA A 109 -13.30 -13.97 -0.39
N ASP A 110 -13.48 -13.52 0.85
CA ASP A 110 -12.83 -12.32 1.40
C ASP A 110 -11.32 -12.55 1.56
N GLU A 111 -10.95 -13.71 2.11
CA GLU A 111 -9.55 -14.12 2.25
C GLU A 111 -8.88 -14.35 0.89
N LEU A 112 -9.62 -14.86 -0.10
CA LEU A 112 -9.13 -14.98 -1.48
C LEU A 112 -8.94 -13.59 -2.10
N ALA A 113 -9.89 -12.68 -1.94
CA ALA A 113 -9.78 -11.31 -2.43
C ALA A 113 -8.60 -10.56 -1.79
N PHE A 114 -8.36 -10.74 -0.50
CA PHE A 114 -7.20 -10.20 0.21
C PHE A 114 -5.88 -10.74 -0.38
N ALA A 115 -5.79 -12.04 -0.63
CA ALA A 115 -4.60 -12.64 -1.25
C ALA A 115 -4.37 -12.10 -2.68
N VAL A 116 -5.45 -11.87 -3.45
CA VAL A 116 -5.38 -11.23 -4.78
C VAL A 116 -4.89 -9.79 -4.66
N GLY A 117 -5.35 -9.05 -3.66
CA GLY A 117 -4.84 -7.71 -3.36
C GLY A 117 -3.34 -7.70 -3.09
N ALA A 118 -2.86 -8.59 -2.22
CA ALA A 118 -1.43 -8.72 -1.93
C ALA A 118 -0.60 -9.15 -3.15
N LEU A 119 -1.16 -9.97 -4.03
CA LEU A 119 -0.54 -10.30 -5.32
C LEU A 119 -0.47 -9.08 -6.23
N SER A 120 -1.54 -8.28 -6.30
CA SER A 120 -1.58 -7.04 -7.09
C SER A 120 -0.48 -6.07 -6.64
N HIS A 121 -0.30 -5.89 -5.32
CA HIS A 121 0.80 -5.10 -4.77
C HIS A 121 2.16 -5.64 -5.21
N TYR A 122 2.44 -6.92 -4.95
CA TYR A 122 3.70 -7.57 -5.28
C TYR A 122 4.08 -7.41 -6.77
N ILE A 123 3.12 -7.62 -7.67
CA ILE A 123 3.32 -7.47 -9.12
C ILE A 123 3.48 -5.98 -9.47
N GLY A 124 2.63 -5.12 -8.90
CA GLY A 124 2.68 -3.67 -9.11
C GLY A 124 4.06 -3.11 -8.80
N ASP A 125 4.63 -3.45 -7.66
CA ASP A 125 5.97 -3.04 -7.26
C ASP A 125 7.07 -3.63 -8.15
N THR A 126 6.99 -4.94 -8.40
CA THR A 126 8.01 -5.63 -9.22
C THR A 126 8.11 -5.05 -10.63
N ILE A 127 7.00 -4.59 -11.20
CA ILE A 127 6.94 -4.01 -12.53
C ILE A 127 7.03 -2.49 -12.48
N GLY A 128 6.29 -1.85 -11.58
CA GLY A 128 6.13 -0.41 -11.52
C GLY A 128 7.40 0.33 -11.14
N HIS A 129 8.14 -0.15 -10.14
CA HIS A 129 9.41 0.48 -9.76
C HIS A 129 10.41 0.52 -10.92
N PRO A 130 10.77 -0.59 -11.60
CA PRO A 130 11.73 -0.54 -12.71
C PRO A 130 11.26 0.25 -13.92
N THR A 131 9.96 0.23 -14.22
CA THR A 131 9.41 0.80 -15.45
C THR A 131 8.91 2.24 -15.31
N ALA A 132 8.64 2.69 -14.10
CA ALA A 132 8.12 4.03 -13.82
C ALA A 132 8.96 4.76 -12.77
N THR A 133 8.86 4.41 -11.49
CA THR A 133 9.45 5.17 -10.38
C THR A 133 10.97 5.35 -10.51
N ASN A 134 11.70 4.25 -10.77
CA ASN A 134 13.15 4.30 -10.93
C ASN A 134 13.60 5.17 -12.11
N LEU A 135 12.76 5.36 -13.12
CA LEU A 135 13.02 6.23 -14.26
C LEU A 135 12.61 7.67 -14.00
N ALA A 136 11.57 7.89 -13.20
CA ALA A 136 11.09 9.24 -12.83
C ALA A 136 12.03 9.93 -11.84
N VAL A 137 12.54 9.22 -10.83
CA VAL A 137 13.45 9.78 -9.81
C VAL A 137 14.63 10.56 -10.42
N PRO A 138 15.40 10.06 -11.39
CA PRO A 138 16.50 10.83 -11.97
C PRO A 138 16.05 11.99 -12.87
N VAL A 139 14.79 12.03 -13.31
CA VAL A 139 14.23 13.19 -14.01
C VAL A 139 13.99 14.33 -13.03
N GLU A 140 13.37 14.04 -11.90
CA GLU A 140 13.08 15.00 -10.83
C GLU A 140 14.33 15.42 -10.06
N PHE A 141 15.32 14.54 -9.92
CA PHE A 141 16.53 14.75 -9.12
C PHE A 141 17.83 14.64 -9.96
N PRO A 142 18.24 15.71 -10.67
CA PRO A 142 19.40 15.68 -11.59
C PRO A 142 20.73 15.27 -10.94
N LYS A 143 20.90 15.52 -9.64
CA LYS A 143 22.10 15.09 -8.90
C LYS A 143 22.20 13.57 -8.80
N LEU A 144 21.07 12.87 -8.62
CA LEU A 144 21.04 11.42 -8.62
C LEU A 144 21.25 10.87 -10.03
N ARG A 145 20.70 11.54 -11.05
CA ARG A 145 20.97 11.19 -12.45
C ARG A 145 22.47 11.27 -12.79
N ALA A 146 23.15 12.31 -12.33
CA ALA A 146 24.60 12.48 -12.54
C ALA A 146 25.40 11.36 -11.85
N LYS A 147 24.94 10.86 -10.69
CA LYS A 147 25.63 9.84 -9.90
C LYS A 147 25.32 8.40 -10.36
N TYR A 148 24.07 8.10 -10.71
CA TYR A 148 23.58 6.74 -10.91
C TYR A 148 23.06 6.48 -12.33
N GLY A 149 22.95 7.51 -13.18
CA GLY A 149 22.46 7.40 -14.55
C GLY A 149 20.94 7.54 -14.69
N ARG A 150 20.37 6.84 -15.66
CA ARG A 150 18.96 7.00 -16.10
C ARG A 150 17.94 6.27 -15.24
N SER A 151 18.37 5.42 -14.34
CA SER A 151 17.52 4.67 -13.43
C SER A 151 18.12 4.72 -12.03
N VAL A 152 17.32 5.09 -11.04
CA VAL A 152 17.72 5.22 -9.64
C VAL A 152 16.75 4.37 -8.82
N ASN A 153 17.25 3.29 -8.23
CA ASN A 153 16.42 2.43 -7.39
C ASN A 153 16.28 2.99 -5.96
N TYR A 154 15.39 2.41 -5.17
CA TYR A 154 15.10 2.82 -3.81
C TYR A 154 16.37 2.90 -2.92
N ALA A 155 17.26 1.90 -2.98
CA ALA A 155 18.50 1.89 -2.19
C ALA A 155 19.47 3.03 -2.55
N GLN A 156 19.42 3.52 -3.79
CA GLN A 156 20.26 4.63 -4.29
C GLN A 156 19.69 6.00 -3.97
N GLY A 157 18.37 6.12 -3.78
CA GLY A 157 17.71 7.41 -3.59
C GLY A 157 16.44 7.33 -2.75
N ARG A 158 16.49 6.68 -1.58
CA ARG A 158 15.32 6.44 -0.70
C ARG A 158 14.47 7.69 -0.45
N HIS A 159 15.10 8.82 -0.08
CA HIS A 159 14.39 10.06 0.23
C HIS A 159 13.79 10.73 -0.99
N GLN A 160 14.21 10.37 -2.18
CA GLN A 160 13.72 10.92 -3.45
C GLN A 160 12.66 10.00 -4.08
N HIS A 161 12.70 8.71 -3.80
CA HIS A 161 11.67 7.78 -4.23
C HIS A 161 10.29 8.16 -3.68
N VAL A 162 10.20 8.39 -2.38
CA VAL A 162 8.95 8.70 -1.68
C VAL A 162 8.15 9.85 -2.31
N PRO A 163 8.71 11.09 -2.49
CA PRO A 163 7.96 12.15 -3.14
C PRO A 163 7.63 11.85 -4.60
N THR A 164 8.44 11.05 -5.30
CA THR A 164 8.13 10.62 -6.67
C THR A 164 6.91 9.69 -6.68
N GLU A 165 6.80 8.76 -5.75
CA GLU A 165 5.65 7.87 -5.59
C GLU A 165 4.37 8.63 -5.24
N PHE A 166 4.45 9.61 -4.32
CA PHE A 166 3.33 10.51 -4.05
C PHE A 166 2.91 11.34 -5.26
N ALA A 167 3.83 11.69 -6.14
CA ALA A 167 3.48 12.41 -7.37
C ALA A 167 2.62 11.56 -8.31
N PHE A 168 2.79 10.23 -8.33
CA PHE A 168 1.89 9.33 -9.04
C PHE A 168 0.48 9.37 -8.46
N ASP A 169 0.33 9.32 -7.13
CA ASP A 169 -0.99 9.43 -6.48
C ASP A 169 -1.68 10.76 -6.76
N ILE A 170 -0.93 11.87 -6.70
CA ILE A 170 -1.47 13.19 -7.07
C ILE A 170 -1.96 13.16 -8.51
N ASN A 171 -1.24 12.50 -9.43
CA ASN A 171 -1.66 12.33 -10.80
C ASN A 171 -2.96 11.50 -10.90
N GLU A 172 -3.11 10.44 -10.10
CA GLU A 172 -4.33 9.63 -10.08
C GLU A 172 -5.53 10.44 -9.55
N ILE A 173 -5.32 11.25 -8.51
CA ILE A 173 -6.34 12.18 -8.00
C ILE A 173 -6.73 13.21 -9.09
N ALA A 174 -5.75 13.83 -9.75
CA ALA A 174 -5.98 14.85 -10.77
C ALA A 174 -6.77 14.31 -11.98
N HIS A 175 -6.64 13.03 -12.28
CA HIS A 175 -7.36 12.35 -13.36
C HIS A 175 -8.61 11.61 -12.90
N HIS A 176 -9.03 11.77 -11.65
CA HIS A 176 -10.21 11.10 -11.05
C HIS A 176 -10.15 9.56 -11.15
N ARG A 177 -8.97 8.99 -11.10
CA ARG A 177 -8.72 7.53 -11.20
C ARG A 177 -8.41 6.92 -9.83
N VAL A 178 -9.18 7.28 -8.82
CA VAL A 178 -9.05 6.78 -7.44
C VAL A 178 -10.33 6.09 -6.99
N ALA A 179 -10.21 5.19 -6.03
CA ALA A 179 -11.36 4.52 -5.44
C ALA A 179 -12.38 5.56 -4.92
N PRO A 180 -13.68 5.33 -5.13
CA PRO A 180 -14.72 6.25 -4.66
C PRO A 180 -14.66 6.42 -3.14
N VAL A 181 -14.53 7.66 -2.67
CA VAL A 181 -14.43 7.99 -1.23
C VAL A 181 -15.62 7.46 -0.42
N HIS A 182 -16.83 7.42 -1.01
CA HIS A 182 -17.99 6.86 -0.34
C HIS A 182 -17.84 5.35 -0.09
N TYR A 183 -17.21 4.62 -1.01
CA TYR A 183 -16.94 3.20 -0.86
C TYR A 183 -15.96 2.96 0.30
N LEU A 184 -14.83 3.66 0.30
CA LEU A 184 -13.84 3.56 1.38
C LEU A 184 -14.40 3.94 2.76
N ARG A 185 -15.36 4.87 2.83
CA ARG A 185 -16.04 5.22 4.08
C ARG A 185 -17.02 4.15 4.57
N HIS A 186 -17.65 3.41 3.68
CA HIS A 186 -18.64 2.39 4.02
C HIS A 186 -18.01 1.04 4.33
N VAL A 187 -17.05 0.64 3.53
CA VAL A 187 -16.46 -0.70 3.59
C VAL A 187 -15.06 -0.68 4.19
N GLY A 188 -14.28 0.35 3.90
CA GLY A 188 -12.92 0.55 4.39
C GLY A 188 -11.93 -0.45 3.81
N LEU A 189 -10.77 -0.53 4.45
CA LEU A 189 -9.73 -1.52 4.18
C LEU A 189 -9.90 -2.65 5.19
N GLN A 190 -10.19 -3.87 4.73
CA GLN A 190 -10.40 -5.04 5.58
C GLN A 190 -9.19 -5.96 5.56
N VAL A 191 -8.85 -6.50 6.74
CA VAL A 191 -7.71 -7.41 6.90
C VAL A 191 -8.16 -8.69 7.60
N PRO A 192 -8.00 -9.86 6.98
CA PRO A 192 -8.30 -11.14 7.61
C PRO A 192 -7.14 -11.55 8.53
N VAL A 193 -7.17 -11.08 9.78
CA VAL A 193 -6.06 -11.17 10.74
C VAL A 193 -5.55 -12.60 10.91
N ARG A 194 -6.47 -13.61 10.95
CA ARG A 194 -6.08 -15.02 11.05
C ARG A 194 -5.23 -15.46 9.88
N GLN A 195 -5.70 -15.24 8.65
CA GLN A 195 -4.99 -15.62 7.42
C GLN A 195 -3.63 -14.92 7.34
N LEU A 196 -3.62 -13.61 7.59
CA LEU A 196 -2.39 -12.81 7.58
C LEU A 196 -1.36 -13.34 8.58
N SER A 197 -1.77 -13.57 9.83
CA SER A 197 -0.87 -14.06 10.89
C SER A 197 -0.32 -15.45 10.57
N VAL A 198 -1.15 -16.36 10.05
CA VAL A 198 -0.71 -17.71 9.65
C VAL A 198 0.26 -17.63 8.48
N ALA A 199 -0.06 -16.85 7.44
CA ALA A 199 0.79 -16.70 6.27
C ALA A 199 2.16 -16.07 6.63
N TYR A 200 2.15 -15.05 7.51
CA TYR A 200 3.35 -14.41 7.99
C TYR A 200 4.24 -15.39 8.79
N TYR A 201 3.65 -16.12 9.74
CA TYR A 201 4.35 -17.13 10.51
C TYR A 201 4.93 -18.25 9.64
N GLN A 202 4.17 -18.78 8.69
CA GLN A 202 4.62 -19.82 7.77
C GLN A 202 5.78 -19.36 6.88
N THR A 203 5.83 -18.08 6.57
CA THR A 203 6.86 -17.52 5.70
C THR A 203 8.13 -17.13 6.47
N TYR A 204 7.98 -16.49 7.62
CA TYR A 204 9.10 -15.86 8.34
C TYR A 204 9.43 -16.52 9.68
N GLY A 205 8.57 -17.38 10.21
CA GLY A 205 8.77 -18.05 11.51
C GLY A 205 8.64 -17.13 12.72
N ILE A 206 8.04 -15.95 12.56
CA ILE A 206 7.81 -14.94 13.61
C ILE A 206 6.34 -14.53 13.63
N THR A 207 5.87 -14.05 14.80
CA THR A 207 4.48 -13.62 15.06
C THR A 207 4.45 -12.16 15.50
#